data_9f3e0d573e50305efe95749525fd22ec
#
_entry.id   9f3e0d573e50305efe95749525fd22ec
#
_cell.length_a   1.000
_cell.length_b   1.000
_cell.length_c   1.000
_cell.angle_alpha   90.00
_cell.angle_beta   90.00
_cell.angle_gamma   90.00
#
_symmetry.space_group_name_H-M   'P 1'
#
loop_
_entity.id
_entity.type
_entity.pdbx_description
1 polymer ?
#
loop_
_entity_poly.entity_id
_entity_poly.type
_entity_poly.pdbx_seq_one_letter_code
_entity_poly.pdbx_strand_id
1 'polypeptide(L)'
;MSVAFKVSVLIPVYNAEAYIESCVRSLFEQSLEDIEYIFVNDCTSDKSLDILNEIMDEYPARKEQVKIISHSCNKGVASTRNTGLLYAQGEYIGWVDSDDWVEKNMFEILYLMAKQADADIVWCDYYINSPVEKICKQKTEEHTEILLDAIMREDMMAPLWNKLIKRRLFVDSGIRFLDNVNMAEDMNVVVKILQLSSVIKYIPYALYHYNADNNSSLTSRKDVGKRQCDHITSLVDAVKYLSRSYSGWITEEDMLLYKLLSKRLYLFSFDVTDFKLWAKTFPETNSYIFRCPSTKLRYKLLGWMAAHRLWLLIEIWTKMKVLIKKSMNWVEPNRRF
;
A
#
# COMPACT_ATOMS: atom_id res chain seq x y z
N MET A 1 -26.24 2.64 17.85
CA MET A 1 -25.25 3.30 18.70
C MET A 1 -24.76 4.53 17.96
N SER A 2 -24.73 5.71 18.57
CA SER A 2 -24.13 6.90 17.94
C SER A 2 -22.65 6.62 17.71
N VAL A 3 -22.15 6.93 16.51
CA VAL A 3 -20.71 6.85 16.21
C VAL A 3 -20.01 7.93 17.02
N ALA A 4 -19.06 7.56 17.87
CA ALA A 4 -18.39 8.50 18.76
C ALA A 4 -17.52 9.52 18.01
N PHE A 5 -16.95 9.13 16.84
CA PHE A 5 -16.07 9.95 16.01
C PHE A 5 -16.47 9.87 14.53
N LYS A 6 -16.26 10.96 13.81
CA LYS A 6 -16.43 11.01 12.35
C LYS A 6 -15.34 10.21 11.63
N VAL A 7 -14.10 10.37 12.09
CA VAL A 7 -12.93 9.75 11.47
C VAL A 7 -12.04 9.13 12.55
N SER A 8 -11.57 7.91 12.30
CA SER A 8 -10.42 7.32 13.00
C SER A 8 -9.19 7.44 12.10
N VAL A 9 -8.16 8.13 12.53
CA VAL A 9 -6.86 8.17 11.85
C VAL A 9 -5.94 7.15 12.50
N LEU A 10 -5.40 6.24 11.70
CA LEU A 10 -4.51 5.17 12.14
C LEU A 10 -3.07 5.51 11.77
N ILE A 11 -2.18 5.55 12.77
CA ILE A 11 -0.80 5.99 12.62
C ILE A 11 0.15 4.87 13.10
N PRO A 12 0.77 4.10 12.17
CA PRO A 12 1.83 3.16 12.51
C PRO A 12 3.09 3.91 12.96
N VAL A 13 3.68 3.54 14.11
CA VAL A 13 4.89 4.19 14.65
C VAL A 13 6.00 3.17 14.84
N TYR A 14 7.11 3.36 14.11
CA TYR A 14 8.34 2.58 14.29
C TYR A 14 9.55 3.33 13.76
N ASN A 15 10.50 3.67 14.64
CA ASN A 15 11.75 4.40 14.32
C ASN A 15 11.48 5.70 13.53
N ALA A 16 10.60 6.54 14.06
CA ALA A 16 10.13 7.77 13.42
C ALA A 16 10.60 9.05 14.16
N GLU A 17 11.55 8.99 15.09
CA GLU A 17 11.94 10.13 15.94
C GLU A 17 12.31 11.38 15.15
N ALA A 18 12.85 11.25 13.92
CA ALA A 18 13.23 12.36 13.07
C ALA A 18 12.05 13.08 12.39
N TYR A 19 10.85 12.46 12.37
CA TYR A 19 9.73 12.90 11.55
C TYR A 19 8.43 13.05 12.32
N ILE A 20 8.25 12.29 13.41
CA ILE A 20 6.98 12.15 14.12
C ILE A 20 6.43 13.47 14.66
N GLU A 21 7.29 14.45 14.96
CA GLU A 21 6.87 15.78 15.40
C GLU A 21 6.00 16.46 14.35
N SER A 22 6.46 16.54 13.09
CA SER A 22 5.70 17.13 12.00
C SER A 22 4.39 16.41 11.73
N CYS A 23 4.41 15.08 11.80
CA CYS A 23 3.23 14.24 11.67
C CYS A 23 2.19 14.58 12.73
N VAL A 24 2.56 14.50 14.01
CA VAL A 24 1.65 14.71 15.14
C VAL A 24 1.09 16.12 15.17
N ARG A 25 1.91 17.15 14.95
CA ARG A 25 1.45 18.54 14.90
C ARG A 25 0.42 18.74 13.79
N SER A 26 0.66 18.23 12.57
CA SER A 26 -0.29 18.32 11.46
C SER A 26 -1.63 17.63 11.75
N LEU A 27 -1.59 16.54 12.52
CA LEU A 27 -2.78 15.81 12.95
C LEU A 27 -3.57 16.57 14.04
N PHE A 28 -2.89 17.11 15.04
CA PHE A 28 -3.58 17.80 16.13
C PHE A 28 -4.10 19.19 15.72
N GLU A 29 -3.58 19.75 14.65
CA GLU A 29 -4.06 21.00 14.04
C GLU A 29 -5.20 20.80 13.04
N GLN A 30 -5.71 19.57 12.84
CA GLN A 30 -6.83 19.33 11.94
C GLN A 30 -8.06 20.15 12.31
N SER A 31 -8.73 20.73 11.29
CA SER A 31 -9.97 21.50 11.46
C SER A 31 -11.18 20.63 11.84
N LEU A 32 -11.16 19.33 11.56
CA LEU A 32 -12.18 18.39 11.99
C LEU A 32 -12.05 18.14 13.51
N GLU A 33 -13.14 18.38 14.27
CA GLU A 33 -13.12 18.23 15.72
C GLU A 33 -13.39 16.79 16.18
N ASP A 34 -14.40 16.10 15.57
CA ASP A 34 -14.83 14.75 15.95
C ASP A 34 -13.93 13.67 15.30
N ILE A 35 -12.65 13.67 15.66
CA ILE A 35 -11.61 12.79 15.09
C ILE A 35 -10.87 12.07 16.23
N GLU A 36 -10.60 10.79 16.08
CA GLU A 36 -9.71 10.05 16.98
C GLU A 36 -8.41 9.68 16.28
N TYR A 37 -7.32 9.68 17.02
CA TYR A 37 -5.98 9.35 16.57
C TYR A 37 -5.51 8.08 17.27
N ILE A 38 -5.20 7.04 16.50
CA ILE A 38 -4.78 5.74 17.01
C ILE A 38 -3.33 5.50 16.59
N PHE A 39 -2.41 5.85 17.48
CA PHE A 39 -0.99 5.56 17.31
C PHE A 39 -0.72 4.12 17.73
N VAL A 40 -0.20 3.33 16.80
CA VAL A 40 0.17 1.94 17.10
C VAL A 40 1.69 1.83 17.05
N ASN A 41 2.28 1.75 18.23
CA ASN A 41 3.72 1.58 18.42
C ASN A 41 4.12 0.13 18.15
N ASP A 42 4.90 -0.10 17.10
CA ASP A 42 5.39 -1.42 16.73
C ASP A 42 6.72 -1.77 17.44
N CYS A 43 6.75 -1.55 18.76
CA CYS A 43 7.93 -1.78 19.59
C CYS A 43 9.13 -0.93 19.14
N THR A 44 8.90 0.38 18.97
CA THR A 44 9.99 1.32 18.64
C THR A 44 10.98 1.43 19.78
N SER A 45 12.26 1.57 19.47
CA SER A 45 13.34 1.72 20.45
C SER A 45 13.95 3.13 20.50
N ASP A 46 13.46 4.03 19.63
CA ASP A 46 13.89 5.42 19.56
C ASP A 46 12.97 6.35 20.40
N LYS A 47 13.15 7.65 20.29
CA LYS A 47 12.39 8.65 21.04
C LYS A 47 11.01 8.99 20.47
N SER A 48 10.51 8.24 19.49
CA SER A 48 9.22 8.55 18.84
C SER A 48 8.07 8.72 19.82
N LEU A 49 7.97 7.86 20.85
CA LEU A 49 6.90 7.95 21.85
C LEU A 49 7.10 9.09 22.84
N ASP A 50 8.33 9.41 23.19
CA ASP A 50 8.63 10.53 24.09
C ASP A 50 8.20 11.83 23.42
N ILE A 51 8.58 12.04 22.15
CA ILE A 51 8.19 13.19 21.34
C ILE A 51 6.67 13.28 21.19
N LEU A 52 5.99 12.15 20.89
CA LEU A 52 4.53 12.12 20.84
C LEU A 52 3.88 12.59 22.15
N ASN A 53 4.37 12.11 23.29
CA ASN A 53 3.83 12.50 24.59
C ASN A 53 4.08 13.99 24.89
N GLU A 54 5.26 14.52 24.60
CA GLU A 54 5.59 15.93 24.77
C GLU A 54 4.63 16.81 23.96
N ILE A 55 4.38 16.47 22.68
CA ILE A 55 3.44 17.23 21.84
C ILE A 55 2.00 17.10 22.36
N MET A 56 1.58 15.93 22.83
CA MET A 56 0.24 15.76 23.41
C MET A 56 -0.02 16.72 24.56
N ASP A 57 0.98 17.04 25.35
CA ASP A 57 0.85 18.00 26.47
C ASP A 57 0.69 19.44 25.99
N GLU A 58 1.16 19.77 24.79
CA GLU A 58 0.92 21.07 24.13
C GLU A 58 -0.51 21.21 23.56
N TYR A 59 -1.21 20.09 23.30
CA TYR A 59 -2.57 20.05 22.71
C TYR A 59 -3.60 19.39 23.66
N PRO A 60 -3.88 19.95 24.86
CA PRO A 60 -4.74 19.30 25.86
C PRO A 60 -6.16 18.98 25.35
N ALA A 61 -6.69 19.78 24.43
CA ALA A 61 -8.01 19.54 23.82
C ALA A 61 -8.07 18.27 22.96
N ARG A 62 -6.93 17.79 22.45
CA ARG A 62 -6.82 16.56 21.63
C ARG A 62 -6.54 15.31 22.46
N LYS A 63 -6.08 15.46 23.70
CA LYS A 63 -5.55 14.34 24.52
C LYS A 63 -6.55 13.20 24.70
N GLU A 64 -7.84 13.50 24.89
CA GLU A 64 -8.89 12.48 25.03
C GLU A 64 -9.25 11.78 23.69
N GLN A 65 -8.81 12.34 22.56
CA GLN A 65 -9.00 11.78 21.23
C GLN A 65 -7.86 10.85 20.82
N VAL A 66 -6.80 10.74 21.63
CA VAL A 66 -5.61 9.96 21.32
C VAL A 66 -5.64 8.61 22.04
N LYS A 67 -5.34 7.54 21.31
CA LYS A 67 -5.06 6.21 21.83
C LYS A 67 -3.66 5.78 21.40
N ILE A 68 -2.83 5.35 22.35
CA ILE A 68 -1.51 4.77 22.07
C ILE A 68 -1.57 3.28 22.43
N ILE A 69 -1.28 2.43 21.46
CA ILE A 69 -1.29 0.97 21.59
C ILE A 69 0.11 0.47 21.27
N SER A 70 0.72 -0.33 22.14
CA SER A 70 2.08 -0.83 21.95
C SER A 70 2.10 -2.34 21.74
N HIS A 71 2.82 -2.79 20.72
CA HIS A 71 3.18 -4.18 20.55
C HIS A 71 4.35 -4.56 21.46
N SER A 72 4.40 -5.80 21.93
CA SER A 72 5.51 -6.34 22.74
C SER A 72 6.76 -6.64 21.91
N CYS A 73 6.65 -6.72 20.57
CA CYS A 73 7.74 -6.88 19.62
C CYS A 73 7.34 -6.28 18.30
N ASN A 74 8.32 -5.99 17.42
CA ASN A 74 8.05 -5.52 16.06
C ASN A 74 7.34 -6.60 15.24
N LYS A 75 6.13 -6.29 14.73
CA LYS A 75 5.27 -7.18 13.94
C LYS A 75 5.14 -6.72 12.49
N GLY A 76 5.67 -5.54 12.16
CA GLY A 76 5.59 -4.93 10.84
C GLY A 76 4.32 -4.12 10.60
N VAL A 77 4.36 -3.29 9.53
CA VAL A 77 3.33 -2.29 9.23
C VAL A 77 1.94 -2.90 9.02
N ALA A 78 1.85 -4.06 8.37
CA ALA A 78 0.58 -4.76 8.13
C ALA A 78 -0.14 -5.13 9.44
N SER A 79 0.59 -5.73 10.39
CA SER A 79 0.05 -6.08 11.71
C SER A 79 -0.28 -4.84 12.53
N THR A 80 0.50 -3.78 12.40
CA THR A 80 0.27 -2.49 13.05
C THR A 80 -1.02 -1.84 12.56
N ARG A 81 -1.26 -1.83 11.24
CA ARG A 81 -2.51 -1.34 10.66
C ARG A 81 -3.71 -2.21 11.06
N ASN A 82 -3.56 -3.55 11.14
CA ASN A 82 -4.60 -4.43 11.66
C ASN A 82 -4.95 -4.12 13.12
N THR A 83 -3.96 -3.84 13.95
CA THR A 83 -4.19 -3.41 15.33
C THR A 83 -4.96 -2.11 15.37
N GLY A 84 -4.58 -1.09 14.58
CA GLY A 84 -5.32 0.16 14.49
C GLY A 84 -6.79 -0.03 14.11
N LEU A 85 -7.08 -0.89 13.12
CA LEU A 85 -8.45 -1.23 12.70
C LEU A 85 -9.30 -1.85 13.81
N LEU A 86 -8.73 -2.61 14.73
CA LEU A 86 -9.46 -3.22 15.86
C LEU A 86 -9.96 -2.17 16.86
N TYR A 87 -9.23 -1.06 17.01
CA TYR A 87 -9.56 -0.01 17.98
C TYR A 87 -10.33 1.17 17.39
N ALA A 88 -10.43 1.23 16.06
CA ALA A 88 -11.13 2.29 15.34
C ALA A 88 -12.64 2.29 15.62
N GLN A 89 -13.20 3.47 15.99
CA GLN A 89 -14.61 3.67 16.31
C GLN A 89 -15.28 4.66 15.35
N GLY A 90 -14.51 5.43 14.58
CA GLY A 90 -14.98 6.41 13.64
C GLY A 90 -15.88 5.83 12.54
N GLU A 91 -16.71 6.67 11.95
CA GLU A 91 -17.53 6.30 10.79
C GLU A 91 -16.66 5.93 9.58
N TYR A 92 -15.57 6.68 9.40
CA TYR A 92 -14.58 6.48 8.35
C TYR A 92 -13.19 6.23 8.95
N ILE A 93 -12.33 5.57 8.17
CA ILE A 93 -10.93 5.32 8.50
C ILE A 93 -10.04 6.10 7.56
N GLY A 94 -9.08 6.84 8.11
CA GLY A 94 -7.93 7.41 7.42
C GLY A 94 -6.62 6.81 7.92
N TRP A 95 -5.54 6.95 7.16
CA TRP A 95 -4.19 6.53 7.54
C TRP A 95 -3.21 7.67 7.35
N VAL A 96 -2.23 7.78 8.24
CA VAL A 96 -1.08 8.67 8.07
C VAL A 96 0.16 7.91 8.52
N ASP A 97 1.16 7.83 7.66
CA ASP A 97 2.44 7.23 8.02
C ASP A 97 3.24 8.23 8.89
N SER A 98 3.95 7.74 9.90
CA SER A 98 4.57 8.58 10.94
C SER A 98 5.76 9.41 10.46
N ASP A 99 6.18 9.23 9.22
CA ASP A 99 7.22 10.02 8.53
C ASP A 99 6.66 11.06 7.54
N ASP A 100 5.31 11.18 7.45
CA ASP A 100 4.56 12.06 6.57
C ASP A 100 3.77 13.11 7.36
N TRP A 101 3.11 14.06 6.68
CA TRP A 101 2.21 15.03 7.30
C TRP A 101 1.04 15.39 6.38
N VAL A 102 0.06 16.11 6.91
CA VAL A 102 -1.19 16.39 6.20
C VAL A 102 -1.56 17.87 6.26
N GLU A 103 -2.30 18.35 5.25
CA GLU A 103 -2.91 19.68 5.25
C GLU A 103 -3.94 19.81 6.39
N LYS A 104 -4.01 20.99 7.00
CA LYS A 104 -4.85 21.29 8.17
C LYS A 104 -6.34 20.93 8.00
N ASN A 105 -6.85 20.92 6.79
CA ASN A 105 -8.25 20.67 6.46
C ASN A 105 -8.50 19.35 5.71
N MET A 106 -7.49 18.47 5.66
CA MET A 106 -7.59 17.22 4.90
C MET A 106 -8.79 16.39 5.32
N PHE A 107 -8.89 16.02 6.58
CA PHE A 107 -9.94 15.11 7.04
C PHE A 107 -11.32 15.77 7.03
N GLU A 108 -11.41 17.06 7.20
CA GLU A 108 -12.68 17.81 7.05
C GLU A 108 -13.19 17.76 5.61
N ILE A 109 -12.34 18.10 4.64
CA ILE A 109 -12.69 18.08 3.20
C ILE A 109 -13.10 16.67 2.75
N LEU A 110 -12.29 15.65 3.11
CA LEU A 110 -12.60 14.27 2.75
C LEU A 110 -13.91 13.80 3.39
N TYR A 111 -14.14 14.12 4.67
CA TYR A 111 -15.35 13.73 5.39
C TYR A 111 -16.61 14.42 4.83
N LEU A 112 -16.54 15.70 4.56
CA LEU A 112 -17.68 16.45 3.99
C LEU A 112 -18.09 15.87 2.63
N MET A 113 -17.12 15.58 1.75
CA MET A 113 -17.39 14.92 0.47
C MET A 113 -17.99 13.52 0.68
N ALA A 114 -17.42 12.75 1.61
CA ALA A 114 -17.91 11.42 1.93
C ALA A 114 -19.37 11.42 2.38
N LYS A 115 -19.75 12.38 3.21
CA LYS A 115 -21.14 12.54 3.70
C LYS A 115 -22.08 13.05 2.63
N GLN A 116 -21.65 14.03 1.82
CA GLN A 116 -22.48 14.61 0.76
C GLN A 116 -22.86 13.54 -0.29
N ALA A 117 -21.93 12.66 -0.63
CA ALA A 117 -22.13 11.65 -1.66
C ALA A 117 -22.53 10.27 -1.10
N ASP A 118 -22.61 10.09 0.21
CA ASP A 118 -22.65 8.79 0.92
C ASP A 118 -21.55 7.83 0.41
N ALA A 119 -20.37 8.38 0.16
CA ALA A 119 -19.29 7.64 -0.49
C ALA A 119 -18.72 6.55 0.42
N ASP A 120 -18.37 5.42 -0.19
CA ASP A 120 -17.65 4.33 0.46
C ASP A 120 -16.16 4.61 0.56
N ILE A 121 -15.60 5.31 -0.46
CA ILE A 121 -14.21 5.77 -0.52
C ILE A 121 -14.17 7.20 -1.07
N VAL A 122 -13.36 8.04 -0.44
CA VAL A 122 -12.95 9.34 -0.98
C VAL A 122 -11.43 9.37 -1.05
N TRP A 123 -10.85 9.87 -2.15
CA TRP A 123 -9.40 10.03 -2.26
C TRP A 123 -9.02 11.40 -2.81
N CYS A 124 -7.77 11.80 -2.58
CA CYS A 124 -7.25 13.09 -3.00
C CYS A 124 -5.87 12.95 -3.68
N ASP A 125 -5.41 14.03 -4.30
CA ASP A 125 -4.04 14.20 -4.74
C ASP A 125 -3.08 14.32 -3.54
N TYR A 126 -1.77 14.25 -3.80
CA TYR A 126 -0.78 14.39 -2.77
C TYR A 126 0.50 15.07 -3.27
N TYR A 127 1.24 15.63 -2.33
CA TYR A 127 2.58 16.15 -2.57
C TYR A 127 3.62 15.03 -2.43
N ILE A 128 4.63 15.03 -3.28
CA ILE A 128 5.87 14.27 -3.10
C ILE A 128 6.92 15.27 -2.66
N ASN A 129 7.28 15.22 -1.39
CA ASN A 129 8.27 16.09 -0.79
C ASN A 129 9.65 15.46 -0.94
N SER A 130 10.43 16.06 -1.80
CA SER A 130 11.83 15.80 -2.11
C SER A 130 12.48 17.17 -2.30
N PRO A 131 13.78 17.29 -2.62
CA PRO A 131 14.39 18.61 -2.87
C PRO A 131 13.60 19.50 -3.83
N VAL A 132 12.79 18.90 -4.72
CA VAL A 132 11.81 19.61 -5.55
C VAL A 132 10.44 18.99 -5.29
N GLU A 133 9.57 19.74 -4.61
CA GLU A 133 8.19 19.35 -4.35
C GLU A 133 7.41 19.14 -5.66
N LYS A 134 6.61 18.08 -5.71
CA LYS A 134 5.77 17.74 -6.86
C LYS A 134 4.39 17.33 -6.39
N ILE A 135 3.36 17.74 -7.13
CA ILE A 135 2.00 17.23 -6.93
C ILE A 135 1.82 15.97 -7.79
N CYS A 136 1.44 14.90 -7.14
CA CYS A 136 1.01 13.66 -7.80
C CYS A 136 -0.51 13.67 -7.92
N LYS A 137 -1.00 13.83 -9.13
CA LYS A 137 -2.42 13.83 -9.44
C LYS A 137 -2.93 12.39 -9.53
N GLN A 138 -3.97 12.10 -8.75
CA GLN A 138 -4.63 10.80 -8.66
C GLN A 138 -5.96 10.77 -9.41
N LYS A 139 -6.10 11.66 -10.41
CA LYS A 139 -7.34 11.79 -11.18
C LYS A 139 -7.59 10.54 -12.00
N THR A 140 -8.76 9.95 -11.82
CA THR A 140 -9.32 8.89 -12.67
C THR A 140 -10.85 9.11 -12.72
N GLU A 141 -11.54 8.30 -13.51
CA GLU A 141 -13.00 8.26 -13.45
C GLU A 141 -13.47 7.69 -12.11
N GLU A 142 -14.58 8.21 -11.58
CA GLU A 142 -15.17 7.78 -10.31
C GLU A 142 -15.98 6.48 -10.47
N HIS A 143 -15.39 5.52 -11.19
CA HIS A 143 -15.91 4.18 -11.42
C HIS A 143 -14.98 3.15 -10.81
N THR A 144 -15.53 2.28 -9.97
CA THR A 144 -14.77 1.27 -9.23
C THR A 144 -13.98 0.35 -10.17
N GLU A 145 -14.60 -0.01 -11.29
CA GLU A 145 -14.00 -0.86 -12.31
C GLU A 145 -12.76 -0.24 -12.93
N ILE A 146 -12.85 1.03 -13.32
CA ILE A 146 -11.76 1.76 -13.99
C ILE A 146 -10.60 1.96 -13.03
N LEU A 147 -10.91 2.35 -11.79
CA LEU A 147 -9.89 2.54 -10.77
C LEU A 147 -9.19 1.21 -10.42
N LEU A 148 -9.95 0.12 -10.27
CA LEU A 148 -9.38 -1.19 -9.99
C LEU A 148 -8.51 -1.69 -11.16
N ASP A 149 -8.97 -1.53 -12.41
CA ASP A 149 -8.20 -1.91 -13.60
C ASP A 149 -6.88 -1.12 -13.66
N ALA A 150 -6.91 0.20 -13.43
CA ALA A 150 -5.71 1.03 -13.41
C ALA A 150 -4.70 0.59 -12.33
N ILE A 151 -5.18 0.22 -11.14
CA ILE A 151 -4.34 -0.30 -10.06
C ILE A 151 -3.75 -1.67 -10.44
N MET A 152 -4.58 -2.58 -10.93
CA MET A 152 -4.15 -3.93 -11.27
C MET A 152 -3.20 -3.99 -12.48
N ARG A 153 -3.27 -2.99 -13.37
CA ARG A 153 -2.31 -2.81 -14.48
C ARG A 153 -1.05 -2.05 -14.07
N GLU A 154 -0.98 -1.58 -12.83
CA GLU A 154 0.10 -0.74 -12.29
C GLU A 154 0.21 0.65 -12.98
N ASP A 155 -0.88 1.14 -13.54
CA ASP A 155 -0.97 2.47 -14.14
C ASP A 155 -1.23 3.54 -13.07
N MET A 156 -1.71 3.13 -11.88
CA MET A 156 -1.97 3.99 -10.75
C MET A 156 -1.53 3.34 -9.43
N MET A 157 -0.90 4.11 -8.57
CA MET A 157 -0.61 3.70 -7.20
C MET A 157 -1.88 3.73 -6.34
N ALA A 158 -1.97 2.82 -5.38
CA ALA A 158 -3.12 2.70 -4.50
C ALA A 158 -2.73 2.83 -3.01
N PRO A 159 -2.07 3.91 -2.58
CA PRO A 159 -1.76 4.09 -1.17
C PRO A 159 -3.04 4.26 -0.36
N LEU A 160 -2.98 3.93 0.93
CA LEU A 160 -4.10 4.14 1.85
C LEU A 160 -4.18 5.57 2.36
N TRP A 161 -3.03 6.19 2.58
CA TRP A 161 -2.91 7.47 3.28
C TRP A 161 -3.55 8.69 2.57
N ASN A 162 -3.83 8.63 1.27
CA ASN A 162 -4.60 9.66 0.58
C ASN A 162 -6.11 9.33 0.47
N LYS A 163 -6.58 8.39 1.28
CA LYS A 163 -7.97 7.89 1.22
C LYS A 163 -8.67 7.98 2.56
N LEU A 164 -9.97 8.23 2.49
CA LEU A 164 -10.91 8.06 3.58
C LEU A 164 -11.87 6.93 3.18
N ILE A 165 -11.93 5.86 3.99
CA ILE A 165 -12.68 4.64 3.68
C ILE A 165 -13.72 4.39 4.76
N LYS A 166 -14.96 4.11 4.36
CA LYS A 166 -16.07 3.81 5.27
C LYS A 166 -15.75 2.58 6.12
N ARG A 167 -15.70 2.74 7.46
CA ARG A 167 -15.27 1.67 8.40
C ARG A 167 -16.08 0.39 8.27
N ARG A 168 -17.38 0.48 7.97
CA ARG A 168 -18.23 -0.72 7.78
C ARG A 168 -17.67 -1.70 6.75
N LEU A 169 -16.97 -1.22 5.70
CA LEU A 169 -16.39 -2.09 4.68
C LEU A 169 -15.36 -3.07 5.27
N PHE A 170 -14.60 -2.66 6.30
CA PHE A 170 -13.68 -3.53 7.01
C PHE A 170 -14.38 -4.43 8.02
N VAL A 171 -15.42 -3.92 8.70
CA VAL A 171 -16.15 -4.66 9.74
C VAL A 171 -16.96 -5.77 9.12
N ASP A 172 -17.77 -5.46 8.10
CA ASP A 172 -18.73 -6.38 7.50
C ASP A 172 -18.04 -7.46 6.64
N SER A 173 -16.96 -7.10 5.95
CA SER A 173 -16.22 -8.04 5.09
C SER A 173 -15.17 -8.86 5.82
N GLY A 174 -14.70 -8.39 6.96
CA GLY A 174 -13.55 -8.98 7.65
C GLY A 174 -12.21 -8.80 6.94
N ILE A 175 -12.13 -7.92 5.92
CA ILE A 175 -10.87 -7.63 5.21
C ILE A 175 -9.83 -7.10 6.20
N ARG A 176 -8.61 -7.67 6.12
CA ARG A 176 -7.45 -7.32 6.93
C ARG A 176 -6.20 -7.33 6.07
N PHE A 177 -5.17 -6.66 6.56
CA PHE A 177 -3.82 -6.75 6.00
C PHE A 177 -3.27 -8.15 6.22
N LEU A 178 -2.48 -8.64 5.27
CA LEU A 178 -1.81 -9.95 5.39
C LEU A 178 -0.68 -9.87 6.42
N ASP A 179 -0.71 -10.73 7.43
CA ASP A 179 0.34 -10.76 8.44
C ASP A 179 1.71 -11.07 7.83
N ASN A 180 2.74 -10.40 8.32
CA ASN A 180 4.15 -10.52 7.87
C ASN A 180 4.40 -10.12 6.40
N VAL A 181 3.44 -9.48 5.72
CA VAL A 181 3.57 -8.94 4.37
C VAL A 181 3.60 -7.42 4.47
N ASN A 182 4.76 -6.82 4.25
CA ASN A 182 5.03 -5.41 4.49
C ASN A 182 5.40 -4.64 3.19
N MET A 183 4.94 -5.13 2.04
CA MET A 183 5.09 -4.46 0.74
C MET A 183 3.85 -4.67 -0.10
N ALA A 184 3.32 -3.56 -0.65
CA ALA A 184 2.05 -3.51 -1.39
C ALA A 184 0.85 -4.06 -0.60
N GLU A 185 0.93 -4.06 0.73
CA GLU A 185 -0.13 -4.46 1.65
C GLU A 185 -1.32 -3.51 1.58
N ASP A 186 -1.08 -2.23 1.36
CA ASP A 186 -2.06 -1.18 1.12
C ASP A 186 -2.83 -1.43 -0.19
N MET A 187 -2.13 -1.65 -1.29
CA MET A 187 -2.74 -1.99 -2.57
C MET A 187 -3.61 -3.26 -2.48
N ASN A 188 -3.13 -4.31 -1.78
CA ASN A 188 -3.90 -5.52 -1.55
C ASN A 188 -5.25 -5.24 -0.89
N VAL A 189 -5.26 -4.41 0.16
CA VAL A 189 -6.48 -4.04 0.89
C VAL A 189 -7.35 -3.11 0.04
N VAL A 190 -6.78 -2.10 -0.62
CA VAL A 190 -7.53 -1.16 -1.47
C VAL A 190 -8.27 -1.89 -2.58
N VAL A 191 -7.62 -2.83 -3.27
CA VAL A 191 -8.26 -3.64 -4.33
C VAL A 191 -9.47 -4.41 -3.81
N LYS A 192 -9.35 -5.03 -2.63
CA LYS A 192 -10.46 -5.79 -2.02
C LYS A 192 -11.61 -4.88 -1.58
N ILE A 193 -11.29 -3.72 -1.02
CA ILE A 193 -12.29 -2.73 -0.59
C ILE A 193 -12.99 -2.11 -1.81
N LEU A 194 -12.26 -1.79 -2.88
CA LEU A 194 -12.85 -1.30 -4.13
C LEU A 194 -13.90 -2.26 -4.69
N GLN A 195 -13.63 -3.57 -4.64
CA GLN A 195 -14.60 -4.60 -5.08
C GLN A 195 -15.93 -4.54 -4.32
N LEU A 196 -15.93 -4.04 -3.08
CA LEU A 196 -17.11 -3.92 -2.22
C LEU A 196 -17.74 -2.52 -2.26
N SER A 197 -17.08 -1.56 -2.90
CA SER A 197 -17.48 -0.16 -2.90
C SER A 197 -18.45 0.13 -4.04
N SER A 198 -19.52 0.86 -3.73
CA SER A 198 -20.52 1.28 -4.69
C SER A 198 -20.35 2.74 -5.11
N VAL A 199 -19.92 3.59 -4.18
CA VAL A 199 -19.76 5.03 -4.41
C VAL A 199 -18.35 5.44 -4.03
N ILE A 200 -17.61 5.92 -5.02
CA ILE A 200 -16.27 6.46 -4.84
C ILE A 200 -16.22 7.90 -5.31
N LYS A 201 -15.41 8.75 -4.65
CA LYS A 201 -15.28 10.17 -4.95
C LYS A 201 -13.83 10.63 -4.96
N TYR A 202 -13.51 11.49 -5.91
CA TYR A 202 -12.19 12.09 -6.07
C TYR A 202 -12.21 13.59 -5.76
N ILE A 203 -11.19 14.06 -5.04
CA ILE A 203 -10.99 15.47 -4.71
C ILE A 203 -9.68 15.94 -5.36
N PRO A 204 -9.73 16.94 -6.27
CA PRO A 204 -8.57 17.40 -7.04
C PRO A 204 -7.69 18.38 -6.24
N TYR A 205 -7.48 18.11 -4.95
CA TYR A 205 -6.59 18.87 -4.07
C TYR A 205 -5.53 17.96 -3.49
N ALA A 206 -4.28 18.41 -3.48
CA ALA A 206 -3.21 17.73 -2.79
C ALA A 206 -3.33 18.06 -1.29
N LEU A 207 -3.65 17.04 -0.48
CA LEU A 207 -3.94 17.21 0.94
C LEU A 207 -3.00 16.38 1.84
N TYR A 208 -2.20 15.53 1.27
CA TYR A 208 -1.23 14.67 1.95
C TYR A 208 0.18 14.96 1.46
N HIS A 209 1.16 14.97 2.37
CA HIS A 209 2.57 15.21 2.08
C HIS A 209 3.37 13.94 2.29
N TYR A 210 3.73 13.27 1.20
CA TYR A 210 4.60 12.10 1.21
C TYR A 210 6.07 12.52 1.28
N ASN A 211 6.77 12.13 2.34
CA ASN A 211 8.19 12.42 2.55
C ASN A 211 9.08 11.44 1.78
N ALA A 212 9.49 11.82 0.58
CA ALA A 212 10.34 11.00 -0.27
C ALA A 212 11.84 11.01 0.12
N ASP A 213 12.25 11.87 1.06
CA ASP A 213 13.63 11.99 1.51
C ASP A 213 13.98 11.07 2.69
N ASN A 214 13.00 10.32 3.21
CA ASN A 214 13.25 9.34 4.25
C ASN A 214 13.99 8.11 3.71
N ASN A 215 15.32 8.08 3.93
CA ASN A 215 16.17 6.94 3.54
C ASN A 215 16.00 5.68 4.42
N SER A 216 15.31 5.79 5.55
CA SER A 216 15.00 4.68 6.47
C SER A 216 13.65 4.03 6.19
N SER A 217 12.86 4.55 5.25
CA SER A 217 11.55 4.04 4.88
C SER A 217 11.60 2.57 4.43
N LEU A 218 10.48 1.85 4.56
CA LEU A 218 10.35 0.46 4.08
C LEU A 218 10.69 0.34 2.59
N THR A 219 10.36 1.36 1.80
CA THR A 219 10.63 1.41 0.36
C THR A 219 12.11 1.58 0.04
N SER A 220 12.91 2.13 0.96
CA SER A 220 14.34 2.40 0.81
C SER A 220 15.24 1.26 1.31
N ARG A 221 14.71 0.28 2.06
CA ARG A 221 15.50 -0.79 2.69
C ARG A 221 16.17 -1.70 1.67
N LYS A 222 17.37 -2.22 2.03
CA LYS A 222 18.23 -3.03 1.14
C LYS A 222 17.78 -4.48 0.93
N ASP A 223 16.82 -5.01 1.71
CA ASP A 223 16.35 -6.40 1.55
C ASP A 223 15.38 -6.52 0.36
N VAL A 224 15.98 -6.50 -0.83
CA VAL A 224 15.24 -6.58 -2.10
C VAL A 224 14.48 -7.91 -2.23
N GLY A 225 15.03 -9.01 -1.71
CA GLY A 225 14.44 -10.35 -1.84
C GLY A 225 13.13 -10.47 -1.08
N LYS A 226 13.11 -10.07 0.21
CA LYS A 226 11.89 -10.09 1.02
C LYS A 226 10.83 -9.15 0.47
N ARG A 227 11.21 -7.92 0.12
CA ARG A 227 10.29 -6.93 -0.46
C ARG A 227 9.62 -7.44 -1.73
N GLN A 228 10.38 -8.08 -2.61
CA GLN A 228 9.84 -8.67 -3.84
C GLN A 228 8.87 -9.82 -3.53
N CYS A 229 9.20 -10.67 -2.55
CA CYS A 229 8.33 -11.76 -2.11
C CYS A 229 7.02 -11.24 -1.51
N ASP A 230 7.11 -10.26 -0.61
CA ASP A 230 5.94 -9.61 0.00
C ASP A 230 5.04 -8.96 -1.07
N HIS A 231 5.63 -8.23 -2.02
CA HIS A 231 4.89 -7.60 -3.12
C HIS A 231 4.14 -8.63 -3.96
N ILE A 232 4.80 -9.72 -4.37
CA ILE A 232 4.15 -10.80 -5.12
C ILE A 232 3.04 -11.44 -4.30
N THR A 233 3.26 -11.67 -3.01
CA THR A 233 2.28 -12.24 -2.09
C THR A 233 1.02 -11.37 -2.03
N SER A 234 1.20 -10.05 -1.88
CA SER A 234 0.10 -9.07 -1.88
C SER A 234 -0.70 -9.11 -3.19
N LEU A 235 -0.02 -9.06 -4.34
CA LEU A 235 -0.66 -9.10 -5.65
C LEU A 235 -1.41 -10.41 -5.91
N VAL A 236 -0.75 -11.54 -5.62
CA VAL A 236 -1.35 -12.87 -5.82
C VAL A 236 -2.59 -13.06 -4.95
N ASP A 237 -2.55 -12.59 -3.70
CA ASP A 237 -3.69 -12.69 -2.80
C ASP A 237 -4.85 -11.77 -3.25
N ALA A 238 -4.57 -10.54 -3.68
CA ALA A 238 -5.59 -9.66 -4.25
C ALA A 238 -6.28 -10.29 -5.47
N VAL A 239 -5.51 -10.85 -6.40
CA VAL A 239 -6.05 -11.54 -7.58
C VAL A 239 -6.86 -12.78 -7.21
N LYS A 240 -6.43 -13.57 -6.21
CA LYS A 240 -7.21 -14.71 -5.71
C LYS A 240 -8.55 -14.25 -5.11
N TYR A 241 -8.53 -13.14 -4.38
CA TYR A 241 -9.76 -12.56 -3.84
C TYR A 241 -10.71 -12.14 -4.97
N LEU A 242 -10.23 -11.36 -5.95
CA LEU A 242 -11.01 -10.97 -7.12
C LEU A 242 -11.57 -12.17 -7.87
N SER A 243 -10.79 -13.23 -8.06
CA SER A 243 -11.23 -14.45 -8.78
C SER A 243 -12.39 -15.20 -8.10
N ARG A 244 -12.59 -14.99 -6.78
CA ARG A 244 -13.65 -15.64 -5.99
C ARG A 244 -14.90 -14.77 -5.85
N SER A 245 -14.71 -13.46 -5.76
CA SER A 245 -15.77 -12.47 -5.51
C SER A 245 -16.19 -11.71 -6.77
N TYR A 246 -15.88 -12.25 -7.91
CA TYR A 246 -16.04 -11.70 -9.24
C TYR A 246 -17.48 -11.22 -9.51
N SER A 247 -17.63 -9.93 -9.72
CA SER A 247 -18.85 -9.31 -10.26
C SER A 247 -18.62 -8.99 -11.74
N GLY A 248 -19.35 -9.64 -12.63
CA GLY A 248 -19.36 -9.67 -14.09
C GLY A 248 -18.73 -8.59 -14.99
N TRP A 249 -18.09 -7.54 -14.42
CA TRP A 249 -17.40 -6.48 -15.17
C TRP A 249 -15.89 -6.76 -15.43
N ILE A 250 -15.23 -7.64 -14.65
CA ILE A 250 -13.87 -8.10 -14.98
C ILE A 250 -14.01 -9.22 -16.02
N THR A 251 -13.48 -9.04 -17.21
CA THR A 251 -13.51 -10.07 -18.25
C THR A 251 -12.54 -11.22 -17.91
N GLU A 252 -12.74 -12.39 -18.55
CA GLU A 252 -11.78 -13.49 -18.43
C GLU A 252 -10.38 -13.08 -18.88
N GLU A 253 -10.28 -12.21 -19.91
CA GLU A 253 -9.01 -11.70 -20.42
C GLU A 253 -8.32 -10.80 -19.41
N ASP A 254 -9.05 -9.89 -18.74
CA ASP A 254 -8.52 -9.04 -17.67
C ASP A 254 -8.04 -9.90 -16.50
N MET A 255 -8.81 -10.90 -16.10
CA MET A 255 -8.43 -11.81 -15.03
C MET A 255 -7.15 -12.59 -15.35
N LEU A 256 -7.01 -13.06 -16.60
CA LEU A 256 -5.77 -13.71 -17.05
C LEU A 256 -4.59 -12.74 -17.00
N LEU A 257 -4.80 -11.48 -17.39
CA LEU A 257 -3.78 -10.44 -17.35
C LEU A 257 -3.37 -10.12 -15.91
N TYR A 258 -4.33 -9.91 -15.00
CA TYR A 258 -4.04 -9.63 -13.57
C TYR A 258 -3.26 -10.78 -12.91
N LYS A 259 -3.67 -12.03 -13.17
CA LYS A 259 -2.93 -13.22 -12.73
C LYS A 259 -1.50 -13.23 -13.27
N LEU A 260 -1.29 -12.85 -14.52
CA LEU A 260 0.03 -12.82 -15.14
C LEU A 260 0.90 -11.69 -14.59
N LEU A 261 0.33 -10.49 -14.41
CA LEU A 261 1.02 -9.34 -13.82
C LEU A 261 1.42 -9.60 -12.37
N SER A 262 0.53 -10.20 -11.56
CA SER A 262 0.78 -10.46 -10.13
C SER A 262 2.01 -11.34 -9.86
N LYS A 263 2.37 -12.23 -10.76
CA LYS A 263 3.53 -13.12 -10.63
C LYS A 263 4.75 -12.69 -11.45
N ARG A 264 4.64 -11.59 -12.22
CA ARG A 264 5.68 -11.12 -13.16
C ARG A 264 7.04 -10.91 -12.48
N LEU A 265 7.05 -10.41 -11.25
CA LEU A 265 8.28 -10.10 -10.52
C LEU A 265 9.18 -11.30 -10.28
N TYR A 266 8.63 -12.53 -10.21
CA TYR A 266 9.46 -13.75 -10.16
C TYR A 266 10.42 -13.89 -11.34
N LEU A 267 10.05 -13.36 -12.53
CA LEU A 267 10.91 -13.42 -13.72
C LEU A 267 12.11 -12.47 -13.65
N PHE A 268 12.13 -11.54 -12.70
CA PHE A 268 13.24 -10.59 -12.51
C PHE A 268 14.33 -11.12 -11.59
N SER A 269 14.12 -12.28 -11.01
CA SER A 269 15.04 -12.95 -10.08
C SER A 269 16.33 -13.46 -10.75
N PHE A 270 17.26 -13.85 -9.89
CA PHE A 270 18.48 -14.58 -10.22
C PHE A 270 18.47 -16.02 -9.66
N ASP A 271 17.35 -16.44 -9.07
CA ASP A 271 17.18 -17.76 -8.48
C ASP A 271 16.19 -18.60 -9.31
N VAL A 272 16.61 -19.81 -9.68
CA VAL A 272 15.77 -20.76 -10.40
C VAL A 272 14.50 -21.13 -9.62
N THR A 273 14.53 -21.05 -8.29
CA THR A 273 13.38 -21.31 -7.43
C THR A 273 12.23 -20.35 -7.74
N ASP A 274 12.53 -19.08 -7.98
CA ASP A 274 11.51 -18.08 -8.32
C ASP A 274 10.87 -18.37 -9.68
N PHE A 275 11.63 -18.84 -10.67
CA PHE A 275 11.06 -19.27 -11.96
C PHE A 275 10.16 -20.50 -11.81
N LYS A 276 10.49 -21.41 -10.88
CA LYS A 276 9.61 -22.54 -10.55
C LYS A 276 8.32 -22.06 -9.86
N LEU A 277 8.41 -21.07 -8.96
CA LEU A 277 7.25 -20.45 -8.34
C LEU A 277 6.39 -19.71 -9.38
N TRP A 278 7.02 -18.95 -10.28
CA TRP A 278 6.29 -18.32 -11.39
C TRP A 278 5.48 -19.32 -12.20
N ALA A 279 6.08 -20.45 -12.58
CA ALA A 279 5.42 -21.48 -13.38
C ALA A 279 4.26 -22.17 -12.65
N LYS A 280 4.34 -22.28 -11.30
CA LYS A 280 3.32 -22.90 -10.45
C LYS A 280 2.17 -21.95 -10.07
N THR A 281 2.45 -20.65 -9.99
CA THR A 281 1.45 -19.64 -9.64
C THR A 281 0.60 -19.36 -10.87
N PHE A 282 -0.70 -19.57 -10.79
CA PHE A 282 -1.64 -19.42 -11.91
C PHE A 282 -1.13 -20.06 -13.22
N PRO A 283 -0.91 -21.38 -13.26
CA PRO A 283 -0.27 -22.06 -14.39
C PRO A 283 -1.03 -21.90 -15.71
N GLU A 284 -2.34 -21.68 -15.66
CA GLU A 284 -3.21 -21.42 -16.82
C GLU A 284 -2.80 -20.17 -17.62
N THR A 285 -2.09 -19.25 -16.99
CA THR A 285 -1.63 -18.00 -17.63
C THR A 285 -0.27 -18.12 -18.32
N ASN A 286 0.45 -19.22 -18.13
CA ASN A 286 1.85 -19.34 -18.59
C ASN A 286 1.98 -19.21 -20.12
N SER A 287 1.01 -19.71 -20.88
CA SER A 287 0.97 -19.60 -22.35
C SER A 287 0.74 -18.17 -22.84
N TYR A 288 0.21 -17.28 -22.00
CA TYR A 288 -0.10 -15.89 -22.34
C TYR A 288 1.05 -14.92 -22.09
N ILE A 289 2.24 -15.39 -21.66
CA ILE A 289 3.37 -14.52 -21.29
C ILE A 289 3.77 -13.53 -22.40
N PHE A 290 3.66 -13.92 -23.68
CA PHE A 290 3.98 -13.04 -24.79
C PHE A 290 2.97 -11.89 -24.97
N ARG A 291 1.73 -12.04 -24.48
CA ARG A 291 0.68 -11.01 -24.50
C ARG A 291 0.83 -9.97 -23.39
N CYS A 292 1.68 -10.21 -22.37
CA CYS A 292 1.86 -9.29 -21.26
C CYS A 292 2.48 -7.95 -21.73
N PRO A 293 1.77 -6.82 -21.71
CA PRO A 293 2.22 -5.58 -22.38
C PRO A 293 3.45 -4.96 -21.72
N SER A 294 3.52 -4.95 -20.39
CA SER A 294 4.55 -4.26 -19.60
C SER A 294 5.82 -5.09 -19.37
N THR A 295 5.94 -6.29 -19.98
CA THR A 295 7.07 -7.20 -19.74
C THR A 295 8.04 -7.18 -20.94
N LYS A 296 9.33 -6.88 -20.68
CA LYS A 296 10.38 -6.88 -21.72
C LYS A 296 10.57 -8.28 -22.30
N LEU A 297 10.88 -8.37 -23.62
CA LEU A 297 10.99 -9.61 -24.37
C LEU A 297 11.88 -10.66 -23.67
N ARG A 298 13.03 -10.25 -23.11
CA ARG A 298 13.94 -11.16 -22.37
C ARG A 298 13.25 -11.91 -21.22
N TYR A 299 12.33 -11.24 -20.49
CA TYR A 299 11.58 -11.87 -19.39
C TYR A 299 10.43 -12.72 -19.92
N LYS A 300 9.84 -12.35 -21.06
CA LYS A 300 8.85 -13.20 -21.75
C LYS A 300 9.50 -14.53 -22.18
N LEU A 301 10.70 -14.49 -22.71
CA LEU A 301 11.47 -15.70 -23.05
C LEU A 301 11.76 -16.57 -21.83
N LEU A 302 12.18 -15.96 -20.71
CA LEU A 302 12.41 -16.69 -19.45
C LEU A 302 11.13 -17.31 -18.92
N GLY A 303 10.01 -16.59 -18.95
CA GLY A 303 8.70 -17.13 -18.58
C GLY A 303 8.28 -18.29 -19.47
N TRP A 304 8.52 -18.20 -20.77
CA TRP A 304 8.30 -19.31 -21.71
C TRP A 304 9.17 -20.53 -21.38
N MET A 305 10.45 -20.32 -21.11
CA MET A 305 11.36 -21.41 -20.67
C MET A 305 10.87 -22.06 -19.37
N ALA A 306 10.42 -21.24 -18.38
CA ALA A 306 9.87 -21.72 -17.12
C ALA A 306 8.59 -22.54 -17.33
N ALA A 307 7.68 -22.07 -18.21
CA ALA A 307 6.46 -22.78 -18.58
C ALA A 307 6.75 -24.17 -19.17
N HIS A 308 7.82 -24.28 -19.95
CA HIS A 308 8.26 -25.52 -20.58
C HIS A 308 9.27 -26.31 -19.75
N ARG A 309 9.50 -25.90 -18.48
CA ARG A 309 10.41 -26.57 -17.51
C ARG A 309 11.87 -26.68 -17.99
N LEU A 310 12.33 -25.76 -18.81
CA LEU A 310 13.70 -25.73 -19.34
C LEU A 310 14.69 -25.19 -18.29
N TRP A 311 14.71 -25.81 -17.11
CA TRP A 311 15.43 -25.34 -15.94
C TRP A 311 16.93 -25.18 -16.16
N LEU A 312 17.55 -26.08 -16.90
CA LEU A 312 18.98 -26.01 -17.20
C LEU A 312 19.36 -24.72 -17.96
N LEU A 313 18.54 -24.33 -18.93
CA LEU A 313 18.76 -23.09 -19.69
C LEU A 313 18.59 -21.84 -18.79
N ILE A 314 17.62 -21.88 -17.88
CA ILE A 314 17.41 -20.79 -16.90
C ILE A 314 18.61 -20.72 -15.94
N GLU A 315 19.13 -21.85 -15.46
CA GLU A 315 20.31 -21.88 -14.60
C GLU A 315 21.57 -21.33 -15.29
N ILE A 316 21.79 -21.70 -16.55
CA ILE A 316 22.89 -21.13 -17.34
C ILE A 316 22.74 -19.62 -17.46
N TRP A 317 21.54 -19.15 -17.80
CA TRP A 317 21.27 -17.74 -17.93
C TRP A 317 21.45 -16.96 -16.61
N THR A 318 20.97 -17.49 -15.48
CA THR A 318 21.12 -16.85 -14.16
C THR A 318 22.58 -16.76 -13.75
N LYS A 319 23.38 -17.84 -13.96
CA LYS A 319 24.82 -17.86 -13.71
C LYS A 319 25.57 -16.85 -14.57
N MET A 320 25.26 -16.77 -15.86
CA MET A 320 25.86 -15.78 -16.78
C MET A 320 25.55 -14.35 -16.32
N LYS A 321 24.30 -14.06 -15.95
CA LYS A 321 23.87 -12.73 -15.49
C LYS A 321 24.61 -12.33 -14.19
N VAL A 322 24.82 -13.26 -13.26
CA VAL A 322 25.60 -13.01 -12.03
C VAL A 322 27.08 -12.73 -12.36
N LEU A 323 27.67 -13.46 -13.28
CA LEU A 323 29.06 -13.24 -13.72
C LEU A 323 29.22 -11.85 -14.38
N ILE A 324 28.33 -11.48 -15.29
CA ILE A 324 28.34 -10.15 -15.95
C ILE A 324 28.18 -9.02 -14.91
N LYS A 325 27.28 -9.18 -13.91
CA LYS A 325 27.09 -8.20 -12.84
C LYS A 325 28.37 -8.01 -12.01
N LYS A 326 29.07 -9.09 -11.71
CA LYS A 326 30.38 -9.05 -11.00
C LYS A 326 31.48 -8.38 -11.82
N SER A 327 31.58 -8.68 -13.13
CA SER A 327 32.63 -8.12 -14.00
C SER A 327 32.47 -6.63 -14.29
N MET A 328 31.25 -6.10 -14.21
CA MET A 328 30.95 -4.69 -14.54
C MET A 328 30.91 -3.75 -13.32
N ASN A 329 31.21 -4.19 -12.10
CA ASN A 329 30.97 -3.43 -10.86
C ASN A 329 29.60 -2.72 -10.84
N TRP A 330 28.58 -3.38 -11.37
CA TRP A 330 27.27 -2.82 -11.61
C TRP A 330 26.56 -2.56 -10.26
N VAL A 331 26.46 -1.31 -9.86
CA VAL A 331 25.53 -0.84 -8.83
C VAL A 331 24.16 -0.72 -9.52
N GLU A 332 23.17 -1.48 -9.08
CA GLU A 332 21.81 -1.31 -9.59
C GLU A 332 21.36 0.13 -9.30
N PRO A 333 20.90 0.88 -10.32
CA PRO A 333 20.22 2.12 -10.04
C PRO A 333 19.01 1.79 -9.16
N ASN A 334 18.82 2.56 -8.08
CA ASN A 334 17.66 2.45 -7.19
C ASN A 334 16.40 2.42 -8.07
N ARG A 335 15.81 1.26 -8.24
CA ARG A 335 14.49 1.14 -8.87
C ARG A 335 13.49 1.60 -7.83
N ARG A 336 13.08 2.85 -7.92
CA ARG A 336 11.81 3.29 -7.34
C ARG A 336 10.71 2.54 -8.10
N PHE A 337 10.01 1.67 -7.39
CA PHE A 337 8.81 1.00 -7.90
C PHE A 337 7.66 1.98 -7.86
#